data_f8073260d826b2b5dd97f18bf0bb64d0
#
_entry.id   f8073260d826b2b5dd97f18bf0bb64d0
#
_cell.length_a   1.000
_cell.length_b   1.000
_cell.length_c   1.000
_cell.angle_alpha   90.00
_cell.angle_beta   90.00
_cell.angle_gamma   90.00
#
_symmetry.space_group_name_H-M   'P 1'
#
loop_
_entity.id
_entity.type
_entity.pdbx_description
1 polymer ?
#
loop_
_entity_poly.entity_id
_entity_poly.type
_entity_poly.pdbx_seq_one_letter_code
_entity_poly.pdbx_strand_id
1 'polypeptide(L)'
;MLQIHQLNKTYPDGTAALRGLDLSASCGIFGLLGPNGAGKSSLLRTIATLQQPDSGQISFNGVDVLQQPQQLRCQLGYLPQEFGVYPHLSCHALLEHIAVLKGLTDRRSRQQQIEMLLAQTNLTEVAHKAVAHFSGGMRQRFGIAQALLGDPKLLILDEPSAGLDPLERQQLHNLLAEISRERLVLLSSHIVDDIEQLCQHVAIMLRGCFVVQGDTSALITPLQGHIWLYSGELPQLPPKVQLLQRSYLRGVPQLRLYAAECPGDGFYAATASLQDCYFLTLASFAGQLPAGLAANKPQELSSC
;
A
#
# COMPACT_ATOMS: atom_id res chain seq x y z
N MET A 1 9.21 15.43 -0.80
CA MET A 1 7.75 15.53 -0.57
C MET A 1 7.03 15.33 -1.89
N LEU A 2 6.07 14.42 -1.94
CA LEU A 2 5.16 14.19 -3.07
C LEU A 2 3.86 14.95 -2.83
N GLN A 3 3.37 15.68 -3.83
CA GLN A 3 2.10 16.37 -3.80
C GLN A 3 1.31 16.01 -5.07
N ILE A 4 0.05 15.67 -4.89
CA ILE A 4 -0.90 15.36 -5.96
C ILE A 4 -2.10 16.28 -5.74
N HIS A 5 -2.57 16.91 -6.82
CA HIS A 5 -3.72 17.80 -6.75
C HIS A 5 -4.71 17.50 -7.87
N GLN A 6 -5.98 17.23 -7.49
CA GLN A 6 -7.14 16.99 -8.37
C GLN A 6 -6.83 16.02 -9.54
N LEU A 7 -6.15 14.89 -9.21
CA LEU A 7 -5.70 13.93 -10.21
C LEU A 7 -6.87 13.09 -10.72
N ASN A 8 -7.05 13.08 -12.03
CA ASN A 8 -8.10 12.33 -12.70
C ASN A 8 -7.55 11.40 -13.79
N LYS A 9 -8.15 10.21 -13.93
CA LYS A 9 -7.83 9.25 -14.98
C LYS A 9 -9.05 8.40 -15.33
N THR A 10 -9.42 8.43 -16.59
CA THR A 10 -10.45 7.57 -17.19
C THR A 10 -9.80 6.74 -18.30
N TYR A 11 -10.06 5.45 -18.32
CA TYR A 11 -9.58 4.56 -19.38
C TYR A 11 -10.50 4.61 -20.61
N PRO A 12 -10.04 4.16 -21.80
CA PRO A 12 -10.85 4.19 -23.03
C PRO A 12 -12.18 3.41 -22.97
N ASP A 13 -12.28 2.43 -22.07
CA ASP A 13 -13.49 1.66 -21.79
C ASP A 13 -14.53 2.41 -20.93
N GLY A 14 -14.23 3.67 -20.56
CA GLY A 14 -15.08 4.50 -19.72
C GLY A 14 -14.85 4.32 -18.22
N THR A 15 -13.93 3.44 -17.80
CA THR A 15 -13.63 3.23 -16.38
C THR A 15 -12.90 4.44 -15.80
N ALA A 16 -13.56 5.20 -14.92
CA ALA A 16 -12.96 6.30 -14.18
C ALA A 16 -12.12 5.74 -13.00
N ALA A 17 -10.83 5.54 -13.24
CA ALA A 17 -9.90 4.89 -12.31
C ALA A 17 -9.38 5.84 -11.21
N LEU A 18 -9.28 7.14 -11.50
CA LEU A 18 -8.89 8.18 -10.53
C LEU A 18 -9.87 9.35 -10.67
N ARG A 19 -10.36 9.85 -9.54
CA ARG A 19 -11.42 10.86 -9.47
C ARG A 19 -11.04 11.95 -8.48
N GLY A 20 -10.38 13.01 -8.96
CA GLY A 20 -10.04 14.18 -8.17
C GLY A 20 -9.19 13.88 -6.93
N LEU A 21 -8.16 13.06 -7.08
CA LEU A 21 -7.33 12.65 -5.94
C LEU A 21 -6.39 13.78 -5.50
N ASP A 22 -6.39 14.04 -4.20
CA ASP A 22 -5.46 14.94 -3.52
C ASP A 22 -4.63 14.15 -2.52
N LEU A 23 -3.30 14.27 -2.57
CA LEU A 23 -2.38 13.58 -1.69
C LEU A 23 -1.17 14.45 -1.37
N SER A 24 -0.75 14.42 -0.10
CA SER A 24 0.53 14.98 0.34
C SER A 24 1.26 13.93 1.17
N ALA A 25 2.47 13.54 0.73
CA ALA A 25 3.28 12.55 1.41
C ALA A 25 4.73 13.00 1.53
N SER A 26 5.31 12.78 2.70
CA SER A 26 6.71 13.08 3.01
C SER A 26 7.53 11.78 3.17
N CYS A 27 8.70 11.85 3.76
CA CYS A 27 9.53 10.69 4.07
C CYS A 27 8.79 9.67 4.97
N GLY A 28 9.13 8.40 4.83
CA GLY A 28 8.46 7.29 5.52
C GLY A 28 7.61 6.43 4.58
N ILE A 29 6.82 5.52 5.15
CA ILE A 29 5.95 4.64 4.37
C ILE A 29 4.52 5.19 4.37
N PHE A 30 4.00 5.44 3.18
CA PHE A 30 2.61 5.81 2.94
C PHE A 30 1.85 4.63 2.33
N GLY A 31 0.80 4.18 3.01
CA GLY A 31 0.00 3.03 2.62
C GLY A 31 -1.20 3.42 1.74
N LEU A 32 -1.37 2.71 0.64
CA LEU A 32 -2.58 2.75 -0.19
C LEU A 32 -3.37 1.47 0.02
N LEU A 33 -4.46 1.55 0.77
CA LEU A 33 -5.33 0.42 1.11
C LEU A 33 -6.59 0.45 0.27
N GLY A 34 -7.07 -0.69 -0.18
CA GLY A 34 -8.34 -0.80 -0.89
C GLY A 34 -8.48 -2.12 -1.64
N PRO A 35 -9.70 -2.49 -2.04
CA PRO A 35 -9.96 -3.73 -2.77
C PRO A 35 -9.34 -3.70 -4.16
N ASN A 36 -9.32 -4.87 -4.82
CA ASN A 36 -8.93 -4.95 -6.23
C ASN A 36 -9.89 -4.09 -7.08
N GLY A 37 -9.33 -3.35 -8.06
CA GLY A 37 -10.09 -2.42 -8.89
C GLY A 37 -10.39 -1.06 -8.23
N ALA A 38 -9.90 -0.78 -7.01
CA ALA A 38 -10.08 0.53 -6.37
C ALA A 38 -9.35 1.69 -7.07
N GLY A 39 -8.36 1.40 -7.93
CA GLY A 39 -7.56 2.39 -8.64
C GLY A 39 -6.10 2.51 -8.14
N LYS A 40 -5.68 1.71 -7.14
CA LYS A 40 -4.33 1.77 -6.55
C LYS A 40 -3.22 1.70 -7.59
N SER A 41 -3.18 0.64 -8.39
CA SER A 41 -2.15 0.45 -9.43
C SER A 41 -2.22 1.53 -10.51
N SER A 42 -3.42 2.06 -10.83
CA SER A 42 -3.57 3.19 -11.75
C SER A 42 -2.91 4.45 -11.17
N LEU A 43 -3.12 4.74 -9.89
CA LEU A 43 -2.46 5.86 -9.21
C LEU A 43 -0.93 5.69 -9.22
N LEU A 44 -0.44 4.50 -8.79
CA LEU A 44 1.00 4.23 -8.74
C LEU A 44 1.66 4.33 -10.11
N ARG A 45 1.03 3.81 -11.17
CA ARG A 45 1.52 3.93 -12.56
C ARG A 45 1.55 5.38 -13.04
N THR A 46 0.55 6.18 -12.65
CA THR A 46 0.50 7.61 -13.01
C THR A 46 1.63 8.38 -12.32
N ILE A 47 1.85 8.15 -11.02
CA ILE A 47 2.98 8.75 -10.28
C ILE A 47 4.31 8.30 -10.89
N ALA A 48 4.44 7.01 -11.22
CA ALA A 48 5.64 6.45 -11.86
C ALA A 48 5.87 6.93 -13.30
N THR A 49 5.02 7.80 -13.83
CA THR A 49 5.08 8.32 -15.22
C THR A 49 4.96 7.24 -16.30
N LEU A 50 4.33 6.11 -15.98
CA LEU A 50 4.06 5.00 -16.92
C LEU A 50 2.76 5.22 -17.70
N GLN A 51 1.92 6.12 -17.24
CA GLN A 51 0.72 6.59 -17.92
C GLN A 51 0.46 8.06 -17.61
N GLN A 52 -0.23 8.74 -18.50
CA GLN A 52 -0.64 10.13 -18.34
C GLN A 52 -1.99 10.22 -17.65
N PRO A 53 -2.18 11.14 -16.68
CA PRO A 53 -3.52 11.49 -16.19
C PRO A 53 -4.29 12.28 -17.24
N ASP A 54 -5.60 12.40 -17.07
CA ASP A 54 -6.43 13.22 -17.94
C ASP A 54 -6.43 14.69 -17.48
N SER A 55 -6.29 14.91 -16.16
CA SER A 55 -6.14 16.22 -15.54
C SER A 55 -5.53 16.10 -14.15
N GLY A 56 -5.18 17.24 -13.56
CA GLY A 56 -4.55 17.34 -12.24
C GLY A 56 -3.04 17.57 -12.33
N GLN A 57 -2.40 17.64 -11.18
CA GLN A 57 -0.98 17.94 -11.05
C GLN A 57 -0.29 16.94 -10.13
N ILE A 58 0.95 16.62 -10.44
CA ILE A 58 1.85 15.81 -9.59
C ILE A 58 3.17 16.54 -9.48
N SER A 59 3.63 16.80 -8.26
CA SER A 59 4.97 17.33 -8.02
C SER A 59 5.74 16.47 -7.02
N PHE A 60 7.03 16.32 -7.27
CA PHE A 60 7.94 15.65 -6.34
C PHE A 60 9.15 16.52 -6.09
N ASN A 61 9.40 16.88 -4.82
CA ASN A 61 10.45 17.80 -4.39
C ASN A 61 10.42 19.13 -5.16
N GLY A 62 9.23 19.65 -5.45
CA GLY A 62 9.03 20.91 -6.19
C GLY A 62 9.12 20.80 -7.70
N VAL A 63 9.42 19.62 -8.25
CA VAL A 63 9.47 19.37 -9.69
C VAL A 63 8.11 18.88 -10.18
N ASP A 64 7.56 19.51 -11.22
CA ASP A 64 6.37 19.02 -11.92
C ASP A 64 6.70 17.72 -12.66
N VAL A 65 6.11 16.63 -12.19
CA VAL A 65 6.37 15.27 -12.68
C VAL A 65 5.83 15.06 -14.10
N LEU A 66 4.75 15.74 -14.46
CA LEU A 66 4.11 15.57 -15.77
C LEU A 66 4.88 16.31 -16.87
N GLN A 67 5.45 17.46 -16.53
CA GLN A 67 6.26 18.25 -17.47
C GLN A 67 7.71 17.76 -17.54
N GLN A 68 8.26 17.25 -16.43
CA GLN A 68 9.66 16.86 -16.32
C GLN A 68 9.82 15.40 -15.81
N PRO A 69 9.23 14.41 -16.52
CA PRO A 69 9.18 13.02 -16.03
C PRO A 69 10.57 12.39 -15.86
N GLN A 70 11.57 12.82 -16.63
CA GLN A 70 12.93 12.30 -16.51
C GLN A 70 13.59 12.66 -15.17
N GLN A 71 13.31 13.82 -14.62
CA GLN A 71 13.84 14.20 -13.30
C GLN A 71 13.30 13.30 -12.18
N LEU A 72 12.03 12.90 -12.27
CA LEU A 72 11.49 11.92 -11.34
C LEU A 72 12.11 10.54 -11.55
N ARG A 73 12.18 10.06 -12.82
CA ARG A 73 12.68 8.71 -13.14
C ARG A 73 14.09 8.45 -12.63
N CYS A 74 14.95 9.47 -12.58
CA CYS A 74 16.30 9.38 -11.99
C CYS A 74 16.27 9.17 -10.46
N GLN A 75 15.16 9.51 -9.80
CA GLN A 75 14.98 9.42 -8.34
C GLN A 75 13.92 8.39 -7.93
N LEU A 76 13.43 7.60 -8.91
CA LEU A 76 12.34 6.67 -8.72
C LEU A 76 12.83 5.22 -8.72
N GLY A 77 12.40 4.45 -7.70
CA GLY A 77 12.36 3.01 -7.74
C GLY A 77 10.92 2.55 -7.91
N TYR A 78 10.66 1.62 -8.81
CA TYR A 78 9.31 1.08 -9.01
C TYR A 78 9.33 -0.44 -9.08
N LEU A 79 8.54 -1.07 -8.23
CA LEU A 79 8.26 -2.49 -8.25
C LEU A 79 6.77 -2.69 -8.59
N PRO A 80 6.43 -3.13 -9.80
CA PRO A 80 5.07 -3.50 -10.15
C PRO A 80 4.66 -4.81 -9.48
N GLN A 81 3.37 -5.07 -9.41
CA GLN A 81 2.80 -6.32 -8.88
C GLN A 81 3.36 -7.57 -9.59
N GLU A 82 3.52 -7.47 -10.91
CA GLU A 82 4.18 -8.50 -11.71
C GLU A 82 5.31 -7.89 -12.53
N PHE A 83 6.46 -8.55 -12.53
CA PHE A 83 7.60 -8.17 -13.35
C PHE A 83 8.26 -9.37 -14.00
N GLY A 84 8.70 -9.18 -15.24
CA GLY A 84 9.45 -10.17 -16.00
C GLY A 84 10.91 -10.23 -15.59
N VAL A 85 11.52 -11.37 -15.81
CA VAL A 85 12.97 -11.56 -15.65
C VAL A 85 13.55 -12.29 -16.88
N TYR A 86 14.79 -12.02 -17.20
CA TYR A 86 15.48 -12.76 -18.27
C TYR A 86 15.83 -14.17 -17.76
N PRO A 87 15.33 -15.25 -18.41
CA PRO A 87 15.38 -16.60 -17.85
C PRO A 87 16.79 -17.14 -17.56
N HIS A 88 17.78 -16.67 -18.31
CA HIS A 88 19.14 -17.20 -18.25
C HIS A 88 20.13 -16.29 -17.52
N LEU A 89 19.70 -15.11 -17.07
CA LEU A 89 20.58 -14.21 -16.34
C LEU A 89 20.58 -14.50 -14.84
N SER A 90 21.78 -14.52 -14.26
CA SER A 90 21.90 -14.59 -12.80
C SER A 90 21.38 -13.30 -12.16
N CYS A 91 21.04 -13.39 -10.87
CA CYS A 91 20.59 -12.25 -10.08
C CYS A 91 21.59 -11.08 -10.17
N HIS A 92 22.88 -11.36 -9.95
CA HIS A 92 23.95 -10.36 -10.07
C HIS A 92 24.02 -9.75 -11.47
N ALA A 93 24.03 -10.58 -12.54
CA ALA A 93 24.13 -10.09 -13.91
C ALA A 93 22.92 -9.24 -14.31
N LEU A 94 21.73 -9.59 -13.81
CA LEU A 94 20.52 -8.83 -14.09
C LEU A 94 20.52 -7.49 -13.35
N LEU A 95 20.97 -7.44 -12.09
CA LEU A 95 21.16 -6.18 -11.35
C LEU A 95 22.21 -5.29 -12.04
N GLU A 96 23.32 -5.86 -12.51
CA GLU A 96 24.35 -5.14 -13.26
C GLU A 96 23.77 -4.52 -14.54
N HIS A 97 22.98 -5.27 -15.29
CA HIS A 97 22.32 -4.80 -16.51
C HIS A 97 21.35 -3.63 -16.20
N ILE A 98 20.50 -3.79 -15.19
CA ILE A 98 19.52 -2.76 -14.79
C ILE A 98 20.24 -1.51 -14.27
N ALA A 99 21.32 -1.66 -13.52
CA ALA A 99 22.10 -0.55 -13.00
C ALA A 99 22.69 0.30 -14.14
N VAL A 100 23.21 -0.34 -15.21
CA VAL A 100 23.67 0.37 -16.40
C VAL A 100 22.53 1.11 -17.08
N LEU A 101 21.35 0.50 -17.23
CA LEU A 101 20.17 1.15 -17.80
C LEU A 101 19.68 2.35 -16.97
N LYS A 102 19.88 2.30 -15.65
CA LYS A 102 19.61 3.44 -14.74
C LYS A 102 20.70 4.54 -14.78
N GLY A 103 21.74 4.39 -15.60
CA GLY A 103 22.80 5.38 -15.76
C GLY A 103 23.93 5.29 -14.74
N LEU A 104 24.05 4.21 -13.99
CA LEU A 104 25.18 3.95 -13.09
C LEU A 104 26.41 3.54 -13.91
N THR A 105 27.10 4.52 -14.49
CA THR A 105 28.21 4.29 -15.45
C THR A 105 29.52 3.90 -14.77
N ASP A 106 29.79 4.40 -13.56
CA ASP A 106 31.01 4.03 -12.83
C ASP A 106 30.94 2.59 -12.34
N ARG A 107 31.83 1.75 -12.86
CA ARG A 107 31.84 0.31 -12.59
C ARG A 107 32.06 -0.02 -11.12
N ARG A 108 32.95 0.72 -10.44
CA ARG A 108 33.30 0.43 -9.05
C ARG A 108 32.14 0.76 -8.11
N SER A 109 31.54 1.93 -8.25
CA SER A 109 30.38 2.38 -7.47
C SER A 109 29.19 1.45 -7.72
N ARG A 110 28.94 1.07 -8.97
CA ARG A 110 27.86 0.14 -9.34
C ARG A 110 28.03 -1.22 -8.69
N GLN A 111 29.24 -1.79 -8.71
CA GLN A 111 29.50 -3.08 -8.09
C GLN A 111 29.33 -3.03 -6.58
N GLN A 112 29.84 -1.98 -5.93
CA GLN A 112 29.65 -1.78 -4.48
C GLN A 112 28.17 -1.66 -4.12
N GLN A 113 27.37 -0.92 -4.90
CA GLN A 113 25.94 -0.80 -4.65
C GLN A 113 25.22 -2.14 -4.83
N ILE A 114 25.54 -2.92 -5.86
CA ILE A 114 24.93 -4.24 -6.07
C ILE A 114 25.26 -5.19 -4.92
N GLU A 115 26.51 -5.26 -4.46
CA GLU A 115 26.91 -6.08 -3.31
C GLU A 115 26.15 -5.69 -2.04
N MET A 116 26.04 -4.38 -1.77
CA MET A 116 25.26 -3.85 -0.65
C MET A 116 23.78 -4.26 -0.75
N LEU A 117 23.14 -4.09 -1.91
CA LEU A 117 21.74 -4.44 -2.11
C LEU A 117 21.49 -5.95 -2.00
N LEU A 118 22.39 -6.78 -2.52
CA LEU A 118 22.33 -8.24 -2.36
C LEU A 118 22.39 -8.64 -0.88
N ALA A 119 23.24 -7.99 -0.09
CA ALA A 119 23.32 -8.22 1.35
C ALA A 119 22.04 -7.78 2.08
N GLN A 120 21.57 -6.54 1.82
CA GLN A 120 20.34 -6.00 2.44
C GLN A 120 19.09 -6.84 2.12
N THR A 121 19.02 -7.42 0.93
CA THR A 121 17.88 -8.24 0.49
C THR A 121 18.06 -9.74 0.75
N ASN A 122 19.14 -10.15 1.45
CA ASN A 122 19.47 -11.56 1.72
C ASN A 122 19.54 -12.42 0.45
N LEU A 123 20.18 -11.91 -0.61
CA LEU A 123 20.35 -12.60 -1.90
C LEU A 123 21.81 -12.93 -2.23
N THR A 124 22.76 -12.62 -1.35
CA THR A 124 24.21 -12.81 -1.58
C THR A 124 24.56 -14.24 -1.97
N GLU A 125 24.06 -15.24 -1.23
CA GLU A 125 24.37 -16.66 -1.48
C GLU A 125 23.79 -17.20 -2.80
N VAL A 126 22.76 -16.55 -3.32
CA VAL A 126 22.06 -16.94 -4.54
C VAL A 126 22.29 -15.98 -5.69
N ALA A 127 23.19 -15.02 -5.54
CA ALA A 127 23.48 -13.99 -6.54
C ALA A 127 23.91 -14.55 -7.90
N HIS A 128 24.51 -15.73 -7.92
CA HIS A 128 24.94 -16.45 -9.14
C HIS A 128 23.82 -17.28 -9.80
N LYS A 129 22.69 -17.51 -9.11
CA LYS A 129 21.55 -18.28 -9.67
C LYS A 129 20.68 -17.41 -10.54
N ALA A 130 20.06 -18.02 -11.57
CA ALA A 130 19.09 -17.33 -12.41
C ALA A 130 17.82 -16.97 -11.59
N VAL A 131 17.33 -15.74 -11.74
CA VAL A 131 16.14 -15.24 -11.03
C VAL A 131 14.87 -16.03 -11.38
N ALA A 132 14.85 -16.65 -12.58
CA ALA A 132 13.76 -17.52 -12.98
C ALA A 132 13.54 -18.74 -12.06
N HIS A 133 14.59 -19.15 -11.33
CA HIS A 133 14.54 -20.28 -10.38
C HIS A 133 14.37 -19.84 -8.92
N PHE A 134 14.07 -18.57 -8.67
CA PHE A 134 13.84 -18.05 -7.33
C PHE A 134 12.45 -18.46 -6.80
N SER A 135 12.35 -18.67 -5.47
CA SER A 135 11.05 -18.72 -4.80
C SER A 135 10.30 -17.39 -4.96
N GLY A 136 9.02 -17.37 -4.65
CA GLY A 136 8.22 -16.15 -4.66
C GLY A 136 8.87 -15.02 -3.84
N GLY A 137 9.26 -15.32 -2.61
CA GLY A 137 9.92 -14.35 -1.73
C GLY A 137 11.31 -13.93 -2.19
N MET A 138 12.12 -14.85 -2.73
CA MET A 138 13.40 -14.49 -3.33
C MET A 138 13.22 -13.56 -4.53
N ARG A 139 12.22 -13.85 -5.38
CA ARG A 139 11.90 -13.02 -6.55
C ARG A 139 11.44 -11.63 -6.12
N GLN A 140 10.62 -11.54 -5.07
CA GLN A 140 10.17 -10.27 -4.52
C GLN A 140 11.32 -9.44 -3.96
N ARG A 141 12.22 -10.06 -3.18
CA ARG A 141 13.44 -9.40 -2.68
C ARG A 141 14.35 -8.93 -3.81
N PHE A 142 14.49 -9.70 -4.88
CA PHE A 142 15.18 -9.25 -6.10
C PHE A 142 14.49 -8.03 -6.72
N GLY A 143 13.16 -8.03 -6.82
CA GLY A 143 12.38 -6.89 -7.30
C GLY A 143 12.63 -5.61 -6.50
N ILE A 144 12.76 -5.73 -5.18
CA ILE A 144 13.12 -4.61 -4.31
C ILE A 144 14.56 -4.17 -4.53
N ALA A 145 15.52 -5.11 -4.62
CA ALA A 145 16.90 -4.79 -4.90
C ALA A 145 17.05 -4.00 -6.21
N GLN A 146 16.39 -4.43 -7.29
CA GLN A 146 16.40 -3.70 -8.56
C GLN A 146 15.73 -2.31 -8.47
N ALA A 147 14.67 -2.17 -7.67
CA ALA A 147 13.99 -0.90 -7.48
C ALA A 147 14.89 0.09 -6.71
N LEU A 148 15.70 -0.39 -5.78
CA LEU A 148 16.64 0.41 -4.97
C LEU A 148 17.93 0.82 -5.69
N LEU A 149 18.25 0.25 -6.86
CA LEU A 149 19.39 0.68 -7.64
C LEU A 149 19.33 2.18 -7.96
N GLY A 150 20.46 2.88 -7.80
CA GLY A 150 20.55 4.33 -8.03
C GLY A 150 20.09 5.18 -6.84
N ASP A 151 19.90 4.59 -5.66
CA ASP A 151 19.49 5.27 -4.42
C ASP A 151 18.26 6.20 -4.61
N PRO A 152 17.11 5.65 -5.02
CA PRO A 152 15.92 6.45 -5.30
C PRO A 152 15.43 7.19 -4.05
N LYS A 153 14.88 8.40 -4.23
CA LYS A 153 14.23 9.17 -3.16
C LYS A 153 12.74 8.88 -3.05
N LEU A 154 12.15 8.33 -4.09
CA LEU A 154 10.78 7.82 -4.12
C LEU A 154 10.82 6.33 -4.51
N LEU A 155 10.23 5.48 -3.67
CA LEU A 155 10.06 4.05 -3.93
C LEU A 155 8.57 3.73 -4.02
N ILE A 156 8.15 3.13 -5.11
CA ILE A 156 6.77 2.71 -5.34
C ILE A 156 6.72 1.18 -5.39
N LEU A 157 5.93 0.58 -4.52
CA LEU A 157 5.78 -0.86 -4.37
C LEU A 157 4.31 -1.25 -4.52
N ASP A 158 3.98 -1.95 -5.60
CA ASP A 158 2.61 -2.39 -5.88
C ASP A 158 2.42 -3.83 -5.40
N GLU A 159 1.73 -4.01 -4.27
CA GLU A 159 1.43 -5.28 -3.60
C GLU A 159 2.68 -6.17 -3.33
N PRO A 160 3.73 -5.65 -2.69
CA PRO A 160 5.00 -6.37 -2.57
C PRO A 160 4.96 -7.60 -1.64
N SER A 161 3.96 -7.73 -0.79
CA SER A 161 3.78 -8.86 0.14
C SER A 161 2.88 -9.98 -0.41
N ALA A 162 2.32 -9.81 -1.60
CA ALA A 162 1.40 -10.78 -2.18
C ALA A 162 2.10 -12.13 -2.44
N GLY A 163 1.49 -13.22 -1.92
CA GLY A 163 2.00 -14.58 -2.12
C GLY A 163 3.24 -14.95 -1.31
N LEU A 164 3.65 -14.12 -0.35
CA LEU A 164 4.74 -14.44 0.57
C LEU A 164 4.22 -15.30 1.74
N ASP A 165 5.07 -16.21 2.21
CA ASP A 165 4.84 -16.89 3.48
C ASP A 165 5.04 -15.93 4.68
N PRO A 166 4.61 -16.30 5.92
CA PRO A 166 4.72 -15.42 7.07
C PRO A 166 6.16 -14.97 7.40
N LEU A 167 7.15 -15.84 7.22
CA LEU A 167 8.55 -15.51 7.49
C LEU A 167 9.11 -14.54 6.44
N GLU A 168 8.86 -14.82 5.16
CA GLU A 168 9.26 -13.96 4.05
C GLU A 168 8.62 -12.57 4.16
N ARG A 169 7.33 -12.51 4.57
CA ARG A 169 6.60 -11.26 4.82
C ARG A 169 7.26 -10.46 5.96
N GLN A 170 7.60 -11.11 7.08
CA GLN A 170 8.29 -10.43 8.19
C GLN A 170 9.65 -9.87 7.78
N GLN A 171 10.41 -10.62 6.97
CA GLN A 171 11.70 -10.15 6.42
C GLN A 171 11.51 -8.94 5.50
N LEU A 172 10.46 -8.96 4.67
CA LEU A 172 10.08 -7.82 3.83
C LEU A 172 9.73 -6.59 4.69
N HIS A 173 8.93 -6.75 5.74
CA HIS A 173 8.56 -5.66 6.65
C HIS A 173 9.79 -5.02 7.28
N ASN A 174 10.73 -5.82 7.78
CA ASN A 174 11.97 -5.32 8.38
C ASN A 174 12.80 -4.52 7.36
N LEU A 175 12.94 -5.04 6.14
CA LEU A 175 13.64 -4.36 5.05
C LEU A 175 12.97 -3.02 4.71
N LEU A 176 11.64 -2.99 4.56
CA LEU A 176 10.90 -1.77 4.24
C LEU A 176 11.02 -0.71 5.34
N ALA A 177 10.96 -1.12 6.61
CA ALA A 177 11.14 -0.23 7.76
C ALA A 177 12.54 0.41 7.77
N GLU A 178 13.58 -0.35 7.39
CA GLU A 178 14.96 0.16 7.30
C GLU A 178 15.11 1.16 6.14
N ILE A 179 14.69 0.79 4.93
CA ILE A 179 14.92 1.61 3.74
C ILE A 179 14.05 2.88 3.70
N SER A 180 12.94 2.93 4.44
CA SER A 180 12.01 4.08 4.46
C SER A 180 12.51 5.28 5.26
N ARG A 181 13.59 5.13 6.05
CA ARG A 181 14.07 6.20 6.96
C ARG A 181 14.50 7.47 6.22
N GLU A 182 15.01 7.34 5.00
CA GLU A 182 15.60 8.45 4.24
C GLU A 182 14.89 8.70 2.91
N ARG A 183 13.76 8.02 2.66
CA ARG A 183 13.02 8.11 1.40
C ARG A 183 11.52 7.99 1.60
N LEU A 184 10.76 8.45 0.63
CA LEU A 184 9.33 8.19 0.59
C LEU A 184 9.08 6.81 -0.05
N VAL A 185 8.32 5.95 0.63
CA VAL A 185 7.86 4.66 0.11
C VAL A 185 6.34 4.72 -0.04
N LEU A 186 5.83 4.58 -1.25
CA LEU A 186 4.41 4.36 -1.51
C LEU A 186 4.16 2.86 -1.60
N LEU A 187 3.39 2.32 -0.68
CA LEU A 187 3.08 0.90 -0.57
C LEU A 187 1.60 0.68 -0.85
N SER A 188 1.25 -0.05 -1.90
CA SER A 188 -0.12 -0.53 -2.07
C SER A 188 -0.28 -1.92 -1.45
N SER A 189 -1.40 -2.15 -0.80
CA SER A 189 -1.81 -3.48 -0.33
C SER A 189 -3.33 -3.58 -0.28
N HIS A 190 -3.84 -4.80 -0.42
CA HIS A 190 -5.20 -5.16 -0.05
C HIS A 190 -5.24 -5.87 1.32
N ILE A 191 -4.07 -6.08 1.95
CA ILE A 191 -3.89 -6.71 3.25
C ILE A 191 -3.74 -5.60 4.29
N VAL A 192 -4.74 -5.45 5.15
CA VAL A 192 -4.80 -4.37 6.13
C VAL A 192 -3.66 -4.45 7.13
N ASP A 193 -3.32 -5.66 7.57
CA ASP A 193 -2.27 -5.89 8.57
C ASP A 193 -0.90 -5.38 8.11
N ASP A 194 -0.56 -5.49 6.81
CA ASP A 194 0.69 -4.95 6.29
C ASP A 194 0.74 -3.43 6.42
N ILE A 195 -0.38 -2.77 6.08
CA ILE A 195 -0.50 -1.31 6.15
C ILE A 195 -0.44 -0.84 7.61
N GLU A 196 -1.17 -1.51 8.52
CA GLU A 196 -1.19 -1.15 9.94
C GLU A 196 0.21 -1.26 10.59
N GLN A 197 0.97 -2.30 10.23
CA GLN A 197 2.30 -2.54 10.80
C GLN A 197 3.38 -1.63 10.23
N LEU A 198 3.29 -1.26 8.96
CA LEU A 198 4.37 -0.56 8.25
C LEU A 198 4.12 0.93 8.08
N CYS A 199 2.85 1.35 7.91
CA CYS A 199 2.54 2.67 7.40
C CYS A 199 2.11 3.62 8.51
N GLN A 200 2.83 4.73 8.66
CA GLN A 200 2.43 5.81 9.55
C GLN A 200 1.20 6.57 9.02
N HIS A 201 1.11 6.69 7.69
CA HIS A 201 0.00 7.34 7.00
C HIS A 201 -0.64 6.38 6.02
N VAL A 202 -1.94 6.44 5.92
CA VAL A 202 -2.72 5.58 5.02
C VAL A 202 -3.80 6.38 4.30
N ALA A 203 -4.08 5.99 3.05
CA ALA A 203 -5.28 6.38 2.33
C ALA A 203 -6.07 5.13 1.94
N ILE A 204 -7.35 5.08 2.31
CA ILE A 204 -8.30 4.05 1.90
C ILE A 204 -8.94 4.50 0.60
N MET A 205 -8.72 3.71 -0.45
CA MET A 205 -9.16 4.03 -1.80
C MET A 205 -10.31 3.12 -2.23
N LEU A 206 -11.42 3.71 -2.68
CA LEU A 206 -12.60 3.00 -3.19
C LEU A 206 -13.08 3.69 -4.48
N ARG A 207 -13.28 2.89 -5.54
CA ARG A 207 -13.83 3.35 -6.85
C ARG A 207 -13.15 4.62 -7.39
N GLY A 208 -11.83 4.72 -7.24
CA GLY A 208 -11.05 5.84 -7.76
C GLY A 208 -10.97 7.07 -6.85
N CYS A 209 -11.57 7.04 -5.65
CA CYS A 209 -11.55 8.14 -4.68
C CYS A 209 -10.81 7.74 -3.40
N PHE A 210 -10.12 8.67 -2.74
CA PHE A 210 -9.73 8.53 -1.35
C PHE A 210 -10.94 8.82 -0.46
N VAL A 211 -11.42 7.80 0.25
CA VAL A 211 -12.58 7.94 1.15
C VAL A 211 -12.13 8.35 2.56
N VAL A 212 -10.98 7.83 2.99
CA VAL A 212 -10.36 8.15 4.27
C VAL A 212 -8.87 8.30 4.03
N GLN A 213 -8.23 9.29 4.61
CA GLN A 213 -6.78 9.42 4.63
C GLN A 213 -6.30 10.12 5.90
N GLY A 214 -5.15 9.72 6.40
CA GLY A 214 -4.55 10.32 7.59
C GLY A 214 -3.48 9.48 8.25
N ASP A 215 -3.08 9.88 9.43
CA ASP A 215 -2.23 9.10 10.32
C ASP A 215 -2.96 7.84 10.78
N THR A 216 -2.30 6.68 10.70
CA THR A 216 -2.89 5.38 11.00
C THR A 216 -3.44 5.31 12.43
N SER A 217 -2.69 5.82 13.41
CA SER A 217 -3.11 5.84 14.80
C SER A 217 -4.28 6.79 15.02
N ALA A 218 -4.27 7.95 14.36
CA ALA A 218 -5.36 8.93 14.45
C ALA A 218 -6.68 8.39 13.85
N LEU A 219 -6.61 7.51 12.85
CA LEU A 219 -7.80 6.86 12.28
C LEU A 219 -8.36 5.76 13.19
N ILE A 220 -7.52 5.09 13.98
CA ILE A 220 -7.91 4.00 14.89
C ILE A 220 -8.44 4.57 16.22
N THR A 221 -7.86 5.64 16.73
CA THR A 221 -8.17 6.20 18.07
C THR A 221 -9.66 6.43 18.31
N PRO A 222 -10.46 6.99 17.37
CA PRO A 222 -11.90 7.22 17.59
C PRO A 222 -12.72 5.93 17.74
N LEU A 223 -12.16 4.78 17.36
CA LEU A 223 -12.84 3.49 17.43
C LEU A 223 -12.57 2.75 18.76
N GLN A 224 -11.63 3.23 19.57
CA GLN A 224 -11.31 2.61 20.86
C GLN A 224 -12.52 2.67 21.80
N GLY A 225 -12.81 1.50 22.41
CA GLY A 225 -13.99 1.34 23.29
C GLY A 225 -15.32 1.09 22.56
N HIS A 226 -15.32 1.08 21.22
CA HIS A 226 -16.51 0.87 20.39
C HIS A 226 -16.50 -0.45 19.62
N ILE A 227 -15.44 -1.25 19.76
CA ILE A 227 -15.30 -2.55 19.08
C ILE A 227 -15.60 -3.68 20.07
N TRP A 228 -16.48 -4.57 19.64
CA TRP A 228 -16.99 -5.66 20.45
C TRP A 228 -16.83 -7.00 19.74
N LEU A 229 -16.54 -8.05 20.51
CA LEU A 229 -16.50 -9.44 20.06
C LEU A 229 -17.66 -10.21 20.65
N TYR A 230 -18.25 -11.10 19.85
CA TYR A 230 -19.25 -12.05 20.29
C TYR A 230 -18.91 -13.44 19.72
N SER A 231 -18.93 -14.46 20.57
CA SER A 231 -18.66 -15.84 20.19
C SER A 231 -19.95 -16.64 20.15
N GLY A 232 -20.28 -17.22 19.01
CA GLY A 232 -21.48 -18.02 18.81
C GLY A 232 -22.40 -17.51 17.70
N GLU A 233 -23.54 -18.14 17.53
CA GLU A 233 -24.57 -17.70 16.61
C GLU A 233 -25.40 -16.58 17.23
N LEU A 234 -25.57 -15.50 16.50
CA LEU A 234 -26.41 -14.37 16.87
C LEU A 234 -27.60 -14.34 15.90
N PRO A 235 -28.81 -14.75 16.35
CA PRO A 235 -29.97 -14.85 15.45
C PRO A 235 -30.37 -13.51 14.85
N GLN A 236 -30.18 -12.43 15.60
CA GLN A 236 -30.45 -11.06 15.15
C GLN A 236 -29.47 -10.08 15.79
N LEU A 237 -28.96 -9.15 15.02
CA LEU A 237 -28.10 -8.08 15.53
C LEU A 237 -28.94 -7.14 16.42
N PRO A 238 -28.41 -6.75 17.60
CA PRO A 238 -29.04 -5.72 18.42
C PRO A 238 -29.18 -4.40 17.63
N PRO A 239 -30.15 -3.55 17.97
CA PRO A 239 -30.30 -2.23 17.37
C PRO A 239 -29.02 -1.39 17.50
N LYS A 240 -28.66 -0.63 16.46
CA LYS A 240 -27.48 0.25 16.41
C LYS A 240 -26.13 -0.48 16.48
N VAL A 241 -26.11 -1.80 16.32
CA VAL A 241 -24.88 -2.59 16.20
C VAL A 241 -24.60 -2.88 14.74
N GLN A 242 -23.35 -2.68 14.34
CA GLN A 242 -22.89 -2.98 12.99
C GLN A 242 -21.93 -4.17 12.99
N LEU A 243 -22.22 -5.16 12.17
CA LEU A 243 -21.31 -6.25 11.92
C LEU A 243 -20.16 -5.75 11.02
N LEU A 244 -18.92 -5.84 11.51
CA LEU A 244 -17.72 -5.53 10.76
C LEU A 244 -17.17 -6.77 10.06
N GLN A 245 -17.07 -7.88 10.82
CA GLN A 245 -16.48 -9.09 10.32
C GLN A 245 -17.13 -10.31 10.98
N ARG A 246 -17.28 -11.39 10.20
CA ARG A 246 -17.59 -12.73 10.69
C ARG A 246 -16.43 -13.66 10.35
N SER A 247 -15.90 -14.34 11.34
CA SER A 247 -14.85 -15.33 11.20
C SER A 247 -15.24 -16.61 11.96
N TYR A 248 -14.43 -17.65 11.85
CA TYR A 248 -14.65 -18.89 12.60
C TYR A 248 -13.38 -19.26 13.35
N LEU A 249 -13.50 -19.47 14.65
CA LEU A 249 -12.43 -19.98 15.50
C LEU A 249 -12.79 -21.40 15.92
N ARG A 250 -12.06 -22.40 15.40
CA ARG A 250 -12.29 -23.83 15.70
C ARG A 250 -13.77 -24.25 15.49
N GLY A 251 -14.39 -23.75 14.42
CA GLY A 251 -15.78 -24.04 14.08
C GLY A 251 -16.83 -23.18 14.79
N VAL A 252 -16.44 -22.35 15.76
CA VAL A 252 -17.35 -21.42 16.46
C VAL A 252 -17.33 -20.07 15.77
N PRO A 253 -18.48 -19.50 15.38
CA PRO A 253 -18.54 -18.16 14.79
C PRO A 253 -17.98 -17.12 15.76
N GLN A 254 -17.17 -16.22 15.23
CA GLN A 254 -16.66 -15.04 15.93
C GLN A 254 -17.13 -13.81 15.17
N LEU A 255 -17.90 -12.99 15.85
CA LEU A 255 -18.42 -11.74 15.28
C LEU A 255 -17.62 -10.57 15.85
N ARG A 256 -17.13 -9.72 14.97
CA ARG A 256 -16.51 -8.45 15.31
C ARG A 256 -17.44 -7.32 14.92
N LEU A 257 -17.80 -6.47 15.89
CA LEU A 257 -18.92 -5.55 15.77
C LEU A 257 -18.50 -4.15 16.23
N TYR A 258 -19.16 -3.15 15.66
CA TYR A 258 -19.09 -1.78 16.12
C TYR A 258 -20.39 -1.38 16.82
N ALA A 259 -20.27 -0.81 18.01
CA ALA A 259 -21.37 -0.22 18.74
C ALA A 259 -20.84 0.87 19.68
N ALA A 260 -21.62 1.96 19.86
CA ALA A 260 -21.25 3.06 20.75
C ALA A 260 -21.18 2.65 22.23
N GLU A 261 -21.99 1.67 22.62
CA GLU A 261 -22.07 1.11 23.96
C GLU A 261 -22.05 -0.40 23.89
N CYS A 262 -21.83 -1.08 25.04
CA CYS A 262 -21.88 -2.54 25.11
C CYS A 262 -23.24 -3.05 24.62
N PRO A 263 -23.28 -3.93 23.61
CA PRO A 263 -24.54 -4.40 23.03
C PRO A 263 -25.35 -5.33 23.96
N GLY A 264 -24.78 -5.81 25.05
CA GLY A 264 -25.45 -6.69 26.03
C GLY A 264 -24.55 -7.82 26.53
N ASP A 265 -25.17 -8.83 27.14
CA ASP A 265 -24.46 -9.98 27.70
C ASP A 265 -23.80 -10.82 26.62
N GLY A 266 -22.60 -11.35 26.92
CA GLY A 266 -21.82 -12.19 26.00
C GLY A 266 -20.96 -11.39 25.01
N PHE A 267 -21.02 -10.07 25.03
CA PHE A 267 -20.12 -9.20 24.25
C PHE A 267 -18.88 -8.80 25.08
N TYR A 268 -17.71 -8.85 24.43
CA TYR A 268 -16.44 -8.51 25.03
C TYR A 268 -15.80 -7.33 24.30
N ALA A 269 -15.29 -6.35 25.04
CA ALA A 269 -14.57 -5.25 24.44
C ALA A 269 -13.28 -5.73 23.74
N ALA A 270 -13.02 -5.21 22.56
CA ALA A 270 -11.81 -5.50 21.80
C ALA A 270 -11.04 -4.20 21.47
N THR A 271 -9.72 -4.33 21.35
CA THR A 271 -8.89 -3.24 20.85
C THR A 271 -9.23 -2.97 19.39
N ALA A 272 -9.45 -1.71 19.06
CA ALA A 272 -9.70 -1.30 17.69
C ALA A 272 -8.40 -1.39 16.85
N SER A 273 -8.55 -1.66 15.56
CA SER A 273 -7.48 -1.81 14.59
C SER A 273 -7.82 -1.03 13.31
N LEU A 274 -6.84 -0.89 12.42
CA LEU A 274 -7.07 -0.34 11.08
C LEU A 274 -8.08 -1.16 10.28
N GLN A 275 -8.16 -2.47 10.56
CA GLN A 275 -9.14 -3.35 9.93
C GLN A 275 -10.59 -2.94 10.25
N ASP A 276 -10.86 -2.48 11.47
CA ASP A 276 -12.19 -1.98 11.86
C ASP A 276 -12.52 -0.68 11.13
N CYS A 277 -11.56 0.23 11.06
CA CYS A 277 -11.68 1.47 10.28
C CYS A 277 -11.98 1.15 8.79
N TYR A 278 -11.27 0.19 8.23
CA TYR A 278 -11.46 -0.24 6.84
C TYR A 278 -12.87 -0.81 6.60
N PHE A 279 -13.34 -1.73 7.43
CA PHE A 279 -14.69 -2.30 7.28
C PHE A 279 -15.80 -1.28 7.51
N LEU A 280 -15.65 -0.38 8.49
CA LEU A 280 -16.58 0.73 8.68
C LEU A 280 -16.63 1.65 7.44
N THR A 281 -15.47 1.95 6.86
CA THR A 281 -15.37 2.74 5.64
C THR A 281 -16.09 2.06 4.47
N LEU A 282 -15.89 0.76 4.28
CA LEU A 282 -16.59 -0.02 3.26
C LEU A 282 -18.10 0.00 3.45
N ALA A 283 -18.58 -0.20 4.67
CA ALA A 283 -20.01 -0.23 4.99
C ALA A 283 -20.65 1.16 4.81
N SER A 284 -19.96 2.24 5.18
CA SER A 284 -20.40 3.62 4.95
C SER A 284 -20.54 3.91 3.46
N PHE A 285 -19.54 3.52 2.69
CA PHE A 285 -19.52 3.74 1.25
C PHE A 285 -20.59 2.94 0.51
N ALA A 286 -20.97 1.76 1.02
CA ALA A 286 -22.06 0.95 0.49
C ALA A 286 -23.46 1.43 0.91
N GLY A 287 -23.57 2.50 1.70
CA GLY A 287 -24.85 3.03 2.22
C GLY A 287 -25.49 2.14 3.30
N GLN A 288 -24.72 1.27 3.94
CA GLN A 288 -25.20 0.32 4.97
C GLN A 288 -25.12 0.85 6.40
N LEU A 289 -24.65 2.09 6.61
CA LEU A 289 -24.59 2.70 7.94
C LEU A 289 -25.90 3.43 8.29
N PRO A 290 -26.38 3.31 9.54
CA PRO A 290 -27.43 4.19 10.05
C PRO A 290 -26.94 5.65 10.06
N ALA A 291 -27.84 6.57 9.68
CA ALA A 291 -27.58 8.01 9.57
C ALA A 291 -27.25 8.66 10.94
N GLY A 292 -26.08 8.47 11.44
CA GLY A 292 -25.64 9.00 12.74
C GLY A 292 -24.13 8.88 12.96
N LEU A 293 -23.43 8.06 12.19
CA LEU A 293 -21.99 7.80 12.30
C LEU A 293 -21.15 8.51 11.22
N ALA A 294 -21.78 9.33 10.39
CA ALA A 294 -21.11 10.18 9.39
C ALA A 294 -20.49 11.47 9.96
N ALA A 295 -20.25 11.53 11.28
CA ALA A 295 -19.70 12.71 11.95
C ALA A 295 -18.17 12.64 12.05
N ASN A 296 -17.49 12.59 10.92
CA ASN A 296 -16.18 13.17 10.63
C ASN A 296 -15.97 13.11 9.11
N LYS A 297 -16.87 13.73 8.36
CA LYS A 297 -16.54 14.11 6.99
C LYS A 297 -15.43 15.17 7.10
N PRO A 298 -14.30 15.02 6.40
CA PRO A 298 -13.53 16.17 5.99
C PRO A 298 -14.52 17.08 5.24
N GLN A 299 -14.51 18.35 5.58
CA GLN A 299 -15.36 19.34 4.94
C GLN A 299 -15.30 19.20 3.42
N GLU A 300 -16.50 19.10 2.80
CA GLU A 300 -16.75 19.21 1.37
C GLU A 300 -16.22 18.11 0.46
N LEU A 301 -16.95 16.97 0.45
CA LEU A 301 -17.07 16.14 -0.74
C LEU A 301 -18.49 16.33 -1.33
N SER A 302 -18.81 17.54 -1.76
CA SER A 302 -19.87 17.78 -2.74
C SER A 302 -19.25 17.63 -4.13
N SER A 303 -19.57 16.54 -4.79
CA SER A 303 -19.25 16.13 -6.15
C SER A 303 -18.19 15.02 -6.29
N CYS A 304 -18.56 13.82 -5.96
CA CYS A 304 -18.14 12.60 -6.67
C CYS A 304 -19.39 11.80 -7.05
#